data_f0d743fdb7665894acb26e2c74686caf
#
_entry.id   f0d743fdb7665894acb26e2c74686caf
#
_cell.length_a   1.000
_cell.length_b   1.000
_cell.length_c   1.000
_cell.angle_alpha   90.00
_cell.angle_beta   90.00
_cell.angle_gamma   90.00
#
_symmetry.space_group_name_H-M   'P 1'
#
loop_
_entity.id
_entity.type
_entity.pdbx_description
1 polymer ?
#
loop_
_entity_poly.entity_id
_entity_poly.type
_entity_poly.pdbx_seq_one_letter_code
_entity_poly.pdbx_strand_id
1 'polypeptide(L)'
;MKEKAQILDTGVPLFFKAQLEINAPAQKIFDFISNPANHPFMDGSGMVKRSVRGGSRLYLGAKFGMKMKYAVPYFIKNQVIEFQEGKVIAWQHLLHNIWRYELTEIDANTTLVTESWDGRQARSKWWISDSGDWVPTAMAKTLVKLKGLMQE
;
A
#
# COMPACT_ATOMS: atom_id res chain seq x y z
N MET A 1 22.19 12.31 1.14
CA MET A 1 21.30 11.90 0.04
C MET A 1 19.96 11.47 0.58
N LYS A 2 18.88 11.97 0.01
CA LYS A 2 17.56 11.46 0.35
C LYS A 2 17.44 10.05 -0.23
N GLU A 3 17.13 9.10 0.63
CA GLU A 3 16.85 7.74 0.22
C GLU A 3 15.58 7.68 -0.62
N LYS A 4 15.61 6.91 -1.68
CA LYS A 4 14.47 6.77 -2.58
C LYS A 4 14.13 5.29 -2.72
N ALA A 5 12.82 5.00 -2.78
CA ALA A 5 12.36 3.67 -3.13
C ALA A 5 12.67 3.38 -4.60
N GLN A 6 12.94 2.13 -4.90
CA GLN A 6 13.18 1.66 -6.27
C GLN A 6 11.86 1.34 -6.95
N ILE A 7 11.58 2.02 -8.05
CA ILE A 7 10.42 1.71 -8.90
C ILE A 7 10.85 0.62 -9.88
N LEU A 8 10.12 -0.49 -9.90
CA LEU A 8 10.43 -1.64 -10.74
C LEU A 8 9.63 -1.57 -12.04
N ASP A 9 10.30 -1.89 -13.16
CA ASP A 9 9.63 -2.05 -14.44
C ASP A 9 9.06 -3.47 -14.51
N THR A 10 7.74 -3.59 -14.46
CA THR A 10 7.06 -4.89 -14.55
C THR A 10 6.91 -5.38 -16.00
N GLY A 11 7.04 -4.48 -16.99
CA GLY A 11 6.76 -4.77 -18.38
C GLY A 11 5.28 -5.05 -18.67
N VAL A 12 4.41 -4.87 -17.68
CA VAL A 12 2.96 -5.16 -17.81
C VAL A 12 2.17 -3.88 -17.59
N PRO A 13 1.33 -3.47 -18.56
CA PRO A 13 0.48 -2.28 -18.39
C PRO A 13 -0.45 -2.42 -17.19
N LEU A 14 -0.69 -1.31 -16.46
CA LEU A 14 -1.57 -1.23 -15.30
C LEU A 14 -1.14 -2.14 -14.13
N PHE A 15 0.14 -2.50 -14.10
CA PHE A 15 0.72 -3.26 -13.01
C PHE A 15 2.04 -2.60 -12.60
N PHE A 16 2.09 -2.04 -11.38
CA PHE A 16 3.22 -1.27 -10.89
C PHE A 16 3.79 -1.88 -9.62
N LYS A 17 5.11 -1.79 -9.46
CA LYS A 17 5.80 -2.23 -8.25
C LYS A 17 6.85 -1.22 -7.84
N ALA A 18 7.04 -1.09 -6.54
CA ALA A 18 8.16 -0.37 -5.94
C ALA A 18 8.65 -1.13 -4.73
N GLN A 19 9.91 -0.98 -4.38
CA GLN A 19 10.49 -1.66 -3.22
C GLN A 19 11.47 -0.76 -2.50
N LEU A 20 11.62 -1.01 -1.20
CA LEU A 20 12.57 -0.32 -0.34
C LEU A 20 12.95 -1.22 0.82
N GLU A 21 14.24 -1.24 1.12
CA GLU A 21 14.77 -1.91 2.30
C GLU A 21 14.56 -1.03 3.53
N ILE A 22 13.96 -1.58 4.58
CA ILE A 22 13.64 -0.88 5.82
C ILE A 22 14.34 -1.57 6.98
N ASN A 23 15.06 -0.82 7.81
CA ASN A 23 15.78 -1.33 8.97
C ASN A 23 14.84 -1.52 10.15
N ALA A 24 13.96 -2.49 10.04
CA ALA A 24 13.01 -2.89 11.07
C ALA A 24 12.60 -4.35 10.87
N PRO A 25 12.20 -5.06 11.95
CA PRO A 25 11.69 -6.41 11.84
C PRO A 25 10.43 -6.47 10.96
N ALA A 26 10.29 -7.54 10.18
CA ALA A 26 9.12 -7.72 9.30
C ALA A 26 7.81 -7.64 10.08
N GLN A 27 7.74 -8.24 11.26
CA GLN A 27 6.52 -8.24 12.07
C GLN A 27 6.10 -6.83 12.50
N LYS A 28 7.06 -5.98 12.85
CA LYS A 28 6.77 -4.57 13.22
C LYS A 28 6.15 -3.82 12.05
N ILE A 29 6.71 -3.99 10.86
CA ILE A 29 6.21 -3.35 9.64
C ILE A 29 4.83 -3.90 9.29
N PHE A 30 4.66 -5.21 9.36
CA PHE A 30 3.40 -5.88 9.07
C PHE A 30 2.28 -5.42 10.01
N ASP A 31 2.56 -5.33 11.30
CA ASP A 31 1.58 -4.86 12.28
C ASP A 31 1.13 -3.43 11.98
N PHE A 32 2.03 -2.58 11.55
CA PHE A 32 1.71 -1.21 11.19
C PHE A 32 0.78 -1.16 9.96
N ILE A 33 1.14 -1.88 8.89
CA ILE A 33 0.36 -1.92 7.64
C ILE A 33 -1.02 -2.56 7.88
N SER A 34 -1.08 -3.57 8.75
CA SER A 34 -2.31 -4.32 9.02
C SER A 34 -3.33 -3.54 9.86
N ASN A 35 -2.99 -2.35 10.34
CA ASN A 35 -3.93 -1.49 11.03
C ASN A 35 -4.34 -0.33 10.11
N PRO A 36 -5.60 -0.31 9.61
CA PRO A 36 -6.03 0.71 8.65
C PRO A 36 -5.98 2.13 9.22
N ALA A 37 -6.02 2.32 10.54
CA ALA A 37 -5.85 3.62 11.15
C ALA A 37 -4.47 4.24 10.88
N ASN A 38 -3.48 3.44 10.51
CA ASN A 38 -2.14 3.90 10.19
C ASN A 38 -1.98 4.30 8.73
N HIS A 39 -2.89 3.92 7.83
CA HIS A 39 -2.76 4.17 6.40
C HIS A 39 -2.62 5.65 6.06
N PRO A 40 -3.34 6.59 6.70
CA PRO A 40 -3.13 8.02 6.42
C PRO A 40 -1.71 8.51 6.69
N PHE A 41 -1.01 7.91 7.65
CA PHE A 41 0.35 8.31 8.02
C PHE A 41 1.41 7.82 7.03
N MET A 42 1.18 6.65 6.40
CA MET A 42 2.12 6.09 5.44
C MET A 42 1.80 6.47 3.98
N ASP A 43 0.61 6.96 3.70
CA ASP A 43 0.18 7.25 2.34
C ASP A 43 1.01 8.36 1.68
N GLY A 44 1.63 8.04 0.55
CA GLY A 44 2.41 8.97 -0.25
C GLY A 44 1.62 9.73 -1.32
N SER A 45 0.36 9.35 -1.56
CA SER A 45 -0.49 10.02 -2.56
C SER A 45 -1.10 11.32 -2.04
N GLY A 46 -1.22 11.46 -0.72
CA GLY A 46 -1.94 12.56 -0.11
C GLY A 46 -3.46 12.44 -0.18
N MET A 47 -3.97 11.35 -0.73
CA MET A 47 -5.40 11.13 -0.94
C MET A 47 -6.09 10.48 0.25
N VAL A 48 -5.39 9.65 1.00
CA VAL A 48 -5.95 8.92 2.16
C VAL A 48 -6.00 9.87 3.36
N LYS A 49 -7.20 10.12 3.91
CA LYS A 49 -7.40 11.06 5.01
C LYS A 49 -7.64 10.38 6.35
N ARG A 50 -8.45 9.33 6.40
CA ARG A 50 -8.68 8.57 7.64
C ARG A 50 -9.35 7.23 7.34
N SER A 51 -9.22 6.30 8.29
CA SER A 51 -10.01 5.07 8.31
C SER A 51 -11.43 5.37 8.79
N VAL A 52 -12.43 4.83 8.12
CA VAL A 52 -13.84 5.05 8.44
C VAL A 52 -14.46 3.85 9.12
N ARG A 53 -14.04 2.63 8.74
CA ARG A 53 -14.48 1.37 9.33
C ARG A 53 -13.29 0.46 9.46
N GLY A 54 -13.36 -0.52 10.37
CA GLY A 54 -12.28 -1.46 10.57
C GLY A 54 -11.13 -0.88 11.35
N GLY A 55 -11.39 -0.19 12.46
CA GLY A 55 -10.35 0.41 13.31
C GLY A 55 -9.47 -0.59 14.05
N SER A 56 -9.67 -1.89 13.83
CA SER A 56 -8.87 -2.96 14.39
C SER A 56 -7.99 -3.60 13.31
N ARG A 57 -7.08 -4.48 13.76
CA ARG A 57 -6.15 -5.17 12.88
C ARG A 57 -6.87 -5.96 11.79
N LEU A 58 -6.38 -5.86 10.57
CA LEU A 58 -6.94 -6.56 9.41
C LEU A 58 -6.63 -8.06 9.46
N TYR A 59 -7.45 -8.83 8.76
CA TYR A 59 -7.36 -10.28 8.61
C TYR A 59 -7.92 -10.66 7.25
N LEU A 60 -7.76 -11.91 6.83
CA LEU A 60 -8.31 -12.37 5.54
C LEU A 60 -9.82 -12.21 5.50
N GLY A 61 -10.31 -11.53 4.48
CA GLY A 61 -11.73 -11.24 4.30
C GLY A 61 -12.22 -9.98 5.02
N ALA A 62 -11.37 -9.34 5.85
CA ALA A 62 -11.75 -8.11 6.54
C ALA A 62 -12.14 -7.02 5.54
N LYS A 63 -13.21 -6.31 5.86
CA LYS A 63 -13.68 -5.16 5.10
C LYS A 63 -13.34 -3.90 5.87
N PHE A 64 -12.85 -2.88 5.17
CA PHE A 64 -12.55 -1.59 5.76
C PHE A 64 -12.77 -0.47 4.75
N GLY A 65 -13.00 0.73 5.26
CA GLY A 65 -13.22 1.91 4.44
C GLY A 65 -12.20 2.98 4.71
N MET A 66 -11.91 3.78 3.70
CA MET A 66 -11.05 4.94 3.79
C MET A 66 -11.74 6.17 3.28
N LYS A 67 -11.64 7.26 4.05
CA LYS A 67 -12.00 8.58 3.55
C LYS A 67 -10.83 9.09 2.70
N MET A 68 -11.15 9.42 1.44
CA MET A 68 -10.18 9.89 0.46
C MET A 68 -10.51 11.31 0.06
N LYS A 69 -9.53 12.02 -0.50
CA LYS A 69 -9.76 13.32 -1.12
C LYS A 69 -8.91 13.45 -2.37
N TYR A 70 -9.57 13.61 -3.51
CA TYR A 70 -8.97 13.99 -4.78
C TYR A 70 -9.90 15.00 -5.42
N ALA A 71 -9.57 16.30 -5.37
CA ALA A 71 -10.44 17.42 -5.70
C ALA A 71 -11.69 17.48 -4.79
N VAL A 72 -12.46 16.39 -4.65
CA VAL A 72 -13.62 16.28 -3.76
C VAL A 72 -13.45 15.10 -2.81
N PRO A 73 -14.05 15.16 -1.58
CA PRO A 73 -14.02 14.02 -0.67
C PRO A 73 -14.84 12.86 -1.21
N TYR A 74 -14.35 11.62 -1.00
CA TYR A 74 -15.06 10.40 -1.34
C TYR A 74 -14.64 9.25 -0.43
N PHE A 75 -15.36 8.13 -0.48
CA PHE A 75 -15.07 6.95 0.31
C PHE A 75 -14.69 5.78 -0.60
N ILE A 76 -13.69 5.01 -0.17
CA ILE A 76 -13.32 3.76 -0.82
C ILE A 76 -13.58 2.61 0.15
N LYS A 77 -14.24 1.56 -0.36
CA LYS A 77 -14.43 0.30 0.35
C LYS A 77 -13.40 -0.70 -0.13
N ASN A 78 -12.77 -1.39 0.81
CA ASN A 78 -11.72 -2.36 0.55
C ASN A 78 -12.05 -3.67 1.24
N GLN A 79 -11.53 -4.76 0.68
CA GLN A 79 -11.57 -6.08 1.30
C GLN A 79 -10.20 -6.75 1.20
N VAL A 80 -9.74 -7.31 2.29
CA VAL A 80 -8.48 -8.08 2.32
C VAL A 80 -8.70 -9.39 1.59
N ILE A 81 -7.93 -9.61 0.52
CA ILE A 81 -8.06 -10.78 -0.35
C ILE A 81 -6.86 -11.73 -0.24
N GLU A 82 -5.76 -11.29 0.32
CA GLU A 82 -4.57 -12.11 0.57
C GLU A 82 -3.98 -11.71 1.92
N PHE A 83 -3.65 -12.69 2.74
CA PHE A 83 -3.11 -12.43 4.08
C PHE A 83 -2.24 -13.60 4.53
N GLN A 84 -0.95 -13.32 4.74
CA GLN A 84 0.00 -14.22 5.40
C GLN A 84 0.70 -13.42 6.48
N GLU A 85 0.48 -13.81 7.74
CA GLU A 85 1.00 -13.08 8.90
C GLU A 85 2.50 -12.80 8.77
N GLY A 86 2.86 -11.53 8.88
CA GLY A 86 4.24 -11.07 8.79
C GLY A 86 4.86 -11.08 7.40
N LYS A 87 4.13 -11.48 6.37
CA LYS A 87 4.69 -11.67 5.02
C LYS A 87 3.95 -10.94 3.91
N VAL A 88 2.63 -11.11 3.83
CA VAL A 88 1.85 -10.56 2.71
C VAL A 88 0.51 -10.07 3.21
N ILE A 89 0.12 -8.90 2.76
CA ILE A 89 -1.25 -8.41 2.86
C ILE A 89 -1.63 -7.69 1.57
N ALA A 90 -2.82 -8.00 1.04
CA ALA A 90 -3.36 -7.34 -0.13
C ALA A 90 -4.84 -7.07 0.06
N TRP A 91 -5.29 -5.93 -0.43
CA TRP A 91 -6.71 -5.58 -0.43
C TRP A 91 -7.15 -5.11 -1.78
N GLN A 92 -8.40 -5.38 -2.08
CA GLN A 92 -9.04 -5.02 -3.33
C GLN A 92 -10.03 -3.90 -3.10
N HIS A 93 -9.95 -2.85 -3.90
CA HIS A 93 -10.95 -1.78 -3.92
C HIS A 93 -12.25 -2.25 -4.58
N LEU A 94 -13.32 -1.51 -4.33
CA LEU A 94 -14.63 -1.77 -4.94
C LEU A 94 -14.56 -1.86 -6.47
N LEU A 95 -13.67 -1.11 -7.11
CA LEU A 95 -13.48 -1.11 -8.58
C LEU A 95 -12.46 -2.14 -9.05
N HIS A 96 -12.06 -3.07 -8.19
CA HIS A 96 -11.21 -4.24 -8.47
C HIS A 96 -9.72 -3.97 -8.68
N ASN A 97 -9.21 -2.77 -8.42
CA ASN A 97 -7.77 -2.58 -8.32
C ASN A 97 -7.26 -3.09 -6.97
N ILE A 98 -6.05 -3.64 -6.97
CA ILE A 98 -5.48 -4.34 -5.83
C ILE A 98 -4.20 -3.65 -5.37
N TRP A 99 -4.12 -3.37 -4.06
CA TRP A 99 -2.91 -2.94 -3.38
C TRP A 99 -2.33 -4.13 -2.62
N ARG A 100 -1.03 -4.37 -2.76
CA ARG A 100 -0.37 -5.52 -2.14
C ARG A 100 0.97 -5.11 -1.55
N TYR A 101 1.21 -5.55 -0.33
CA TYR A 101 2.50 -5.40 0.35
C TYR A 101 3.06 -6.78 0.63
N GLU A 102 4.29 -7.02 0.17
CA GLU A 102 5.03 -8.25 0.43
C GLU A 102 6.31 -7.90 1.19
N LEU A 103 6.52 -8.57 2.32
CA LEU A 103 7.66 -8.36 3.19
C LEU A 103 8.60 -9.55 3.09
N THR A 104 9.84 -9.29 2.66
CA THR A 104 10.88 -10.30 2.58
C THR A 104 11.90 -10.01 3.66
N GLU A 105 11.97 -10.88 4.66
CA GLU A 105 12.93 -10.75 5.74
C GLU A 105 14.35 -10.97 5.22
N ILE A 106 15.22 -9.97 5.36
CA ILE A 106 16.64 -10.07 5.02
C ILE A 106 17.41 -10.60 6.24
N ASP A 107 17.14 -10.03 7.40
CA ASP A 107 17.61 -10.48 8.69
C ASP A 107 16.61 -10.06 9.76
N ALA A 108 16.92 -10.33 11.04
CA ALA A 108 16.00 -10.05 12.15
C ALA A 108 15.58 -8.58 12.27
N ASN A 109 16.37 -7.66 11.72
CA ASN A 109 16.17 -6.22 11.85
C ASN A 109 16.10 -5.48 10.52
N THR A 110 16.00 -6.22 9.41
CA THR A 110 16.00 -5.62 8.07
C THR A 110 15.02 -6.37 7.17
N THR A 111 14.15 -5.63 6.51
CA THR A 111 13.08 -6.20 5.68
C THR A 111 13.03 -5.46 4.34
N LEU A 112 12.96 -6.22 3.25
CA LEU A 112 12.62 -5.66 1.94
C LEU A 112 11.11 -5.59 1.81
N VAL A 113 10.57 -4.39 1.66
CA VAL A 113 9.13 -4.18 1.46
C VAL A 113 8.87 -3.92 -0.02
N THR A 114 8.06 -4.77 -0.64
CA THR A 114 7.62 -4.62 -2.03
C THR A 114 6.14 -4.27 -2.03
N GLU A 115 5.83 -3.10 -2.57
CA GLU A 115 4.47 -2.64 -2.76
C GLU A 115 4.10 -2.81 -4.22
N SER A 116 2.90 -3.32 -4.50
CA SER A 116 2.40 -3.43 -5.86
C SER A 116 0.97 -2.90 -5.96
N TRP A 117 0.64 -2.39 -7.13
CA TRP A 117 -0.69 -1.96 -7.50
C TRP A 117 -1.07 -2.64 -8.81
N ASP A 118 -2.19 -3.34 -8.81
CA ASP A 118 -2.67 -4.10 -9.95
C ASP A 118 -4.04 -3.57 -10.38
N GLY A 119 -4.06 -2.85 -11.50
CA GLY A 119 -5.27 -2.30 -12.09
C GLY A 119 -5.78 -3.07 -13.30
N ARG A 120 -5.19 -4.24 -13.61
CA ARG A 120 -5.54 -4.99 -14.83
C ARG A 120 -6.98 -5.47 -14.86
N GLN A 121 -7.59 -5.68 -13.68
CA GLN A 121 -8.97 -6.13 -13.55
C GLN A 121 -9.93 -5.02 -13.10
N ALA A 122 -9.48 -3.77 -13.13
CA ALA A 122 -10.32 -2.65 -12.74
C ALA A 122 -11.54 -2.55 -13.68
N ARG A 123 -12.72 -2.36 -13.07
CA ARG A 123 -13.99 -2.29 -13.81
C ARG A 123 -14.14 -1.03 -14.65
N SER A 124 -13.50 0.06 -14.22
CA SER A 124 -13.59 1.35 -14.91
C SER A 124 -12.20 1.82 -15.28
N LYS A 125 -11.82 1.59 -16.52
CA LYS A 125 -10.47 1.91 -17.02
C LYS A 125 -10.24 3.41 -17.19
N TRP A 126 -11.28 4.21 -17.33
CA TRP A 126 -11.09 5.66 -17.46
C TRP A 126 -10.58 6.30 -16.17
N TRP A 127 -10.91 5.71 -15.01
CA TRP A 127 -10.40 6.16 -13.71
C TRP A 127 -8.90 5.95 -13.56
N ILE A 128 -8.35 4.97 -14.28
CA ILE A 128 -6.96 4.56 -14.13
C ILE A 128 -6.12 4.88 -15.35
N SER A 129 -6.67 5.62 -16.33
CA SER A 129 -5.94 6.02 -17.52
C SER A 129 -4.66 6.77 -17.21
N ASP A 130 -4.66 7.59 -16.15
CA ASP A 130 -3.52 8.39 -15.73
C ASP A 130 -2.69 7.73 -14.63
N SER A 131 -3.01 6.49 -14.24
CA SER A 131 -2.35 5.82 -13.11
C SER A 131 -0.85 5.61 -13.34
N GLY A 132 -0.41 5.46 -14.60
CA GLY A 132 1.00 5.35 -14.95
C GLY A 132 1.82 6.58 -14.56
N ASP A 133 1.19 7.74 -14.47
CA ASP A 133 1.87 8.98 -14.12
C ASP A 133 2.03 9.18 -12.62
N TRP A 134 1.06 8.76 -11.81
CA TRP A 134 1.08 9.06 -10.38
C TRP A 134 1.23 7.86 -9.45
N VAL A 135 0.77 6.66 -9.83
CA VAL A 135 0.80 5.49 -8.93
C VAL A 135 2.23 5.10 -8.54
N PRO A 136 3.18 4.92 -9.48
CA PRO A 136 4.55 4.57 -9.10
C PRO A 136 5.19 5.59 -8.17
N THR A 137 4.97 6.88 -8.42
CA THR A 137 5.52 7.95 -7.57
C THR A 137 4.89 7.93 -6.18
N ALA A 138 3.57 7.73 -6.09
CA ALA A 138 2.86 7.62 -4.81
C ALA A 138 3.35 6.43 -4.00
N MET A 139 3.54 5.27 -4.65
CA MET A 139 4.08 4.07 -4.01
C MET A 139 5.48 4.30 -3.45
N ALA A 140 6.35 4.91 -4.24
CA ALA A 140 7.71 5.22 -3.80
C ALA A 140 7.71 6.14 -2.57
N LYS A 141 6.85 7.16 -2.57
CA LYS A 141 6.69 8.06 -1.42
C LYS A 141 6.11 7.35 -0.19
N THR A 142 5.17 6.45 -0.38
CA THR A 142 4.60 5.63 0.69
C THR A 142 5.70 4.81 1.39
N LEU A 143 6.54 4.14 0.61
CA LEU A 143 7.63 3.33 1.16
C LEU A 143 8.64 4.17 1.94
N VAL A 144 8.99 5.35 1.45
CA VAL A 144 9.90 6.26 2.16
C VAL A 144 9.28 6.74 3.47
N LYS A 145 8.00 7.10 3.48
CA LYS A 145 7.30 7.46 4.71
C LYS A 145 7.24 6.30 5.71
N LEU A 146 6.93 5.11 5.22
CA LEU A 146 6.89 3.90 6.05
C LEU A 146 8.25 3.64 6.69
N LYS A 147 9.33 3.78 5.92
CA LYS A 147 10.69 3.64 6.44
C LYS A 147 10.96 4.63 7.58
N GLY A 148 10.62 5.89 7.39
CA GLY A 148 10.79 6.90 8.44
C GLY A 148 10.04 6.58 9.70
N LEU A 149 8.80 6.09 9.58
CA LEU A 149 7.96 5.70 10.72
C LEU A 149 8.51 4.47 11.45
N MET A 150 9.08 3.52 10.73
CA MET A 150 9.56 2.26 11.31
C MET A 150 10.94 2.36 11.94
N GLN A 151 11.75 3.32 11.51
CA GLN A 151 13.14 3.48 11.96
C GLN A 151 13.31 4.55 13.04
N GLU A 152 12.23 5.13 13.51
CA GLU A 152 12.26 6.07 14.64
C GLU A 152 12.57 5.39 15.96
#